data_4272092f9ec1d97cd3d94ed2f55b40fd
#
_entry.id   4272092f9ec1d97cd3d94ed2f55b40fd
#
_cell.length_a   1.000
_cell.length_b   1.000
_cell.length_c   1.000
_cell.angle_alpha   90.00
_cell.angle_beta   90.00
_cell.angle_gamma   90.00
#
_symmetry.space_group_name_H-M   'P 1'
#
loop_
_entity.id
_entity.type
_entity.pdbx_description
1 polymer ?
#
loop_
_entity_poly.entity_id
_entity_poly.type
_entity_poly.pdbx_seq_one_letter_code
_entity_poly.pdbx_strand_id
1 'polypeptide(L)'
;LTAPYFVDATECGDLLPLTKTEYVTGSESQEDTKELHAAKQSNPLNNQAFTVCFAMEYIPGEDWTIDKPDNYTFWANYIPNLTPAWPGKLLSMTYPTPSTLKPNHAVCIPDGTPTDAFNFWMYRRIIDQHNFLPDTYQGSTTLVNWPQNDYMLGNIIDVPENEFQKHVDAAKALNLSLLYWL
;
A
#
# COMPACT_ATOMS: atom_id res chain seq x y z
N LEU A 1 21.73 -13.56 -21.20
CA LEU A 1 20.73 -13.12 -22.16
C LEU A 1 21.33 -12.05 -23.07
N THR A 2 20.96 -12.05 -24.35
CA THR A 2 21.39 -11.03 -25.33
C THR A 2 20.15 -10.58 -26.10
N ALA A 3 19.92 -9.27 -26.13
CA ALA A 3 18.83 -8.65 -26.88
C ALA A 3 19.24 -7.24 -27.30
N PRO A 4 18.65 -6.66 -28.39
CA PRO A 4 18.88 -5.26 -28.77
C PRO A 4 18.40 -4.26 -27.69
N TYR A 5 17.37 -4.62 -26.91
CA TYR A 5 16.79 -3.80 -25.88
C TYR A 5 16.43 -4.65 -24.67
N PHE A 6 16.54 -4.06 -23.49
CA PHE A 6 16.04 -4.60 -22.22
C PHE A 6 15.10 -3.58 -21.59
N VAL A 7 13.98 -4.04 -21.07
CA VAL A 7 13.02 -3.22 -20.35
C VAL A 7 12.98 -3.70 -18.92
N ASP A 8 13.29 -2.81 -17.98
CA ASP A 8 13.05 -3.05 -16.57
C ASP A 8 11.60 -2.67 -16.25
N ALA A 9 10.81 -3.66 -15.84
CA ALA A 9 9.43 -3.48 -15.39
C ALA A 9 9.25 -4.07 -13.99
N THR A 10 10.33 -4.15 -13.22
CA THR A 10 10.30 -4.55 -11.81
C THR A 10 9.82 -3.38 -10.92
N GLU A 11 9.30 -3.68 -9.75
CA GLU A 11 8.79 -2.65 -8.83
C GLU A 11 9.91 -1.76 -8.25
N CYS A 12 11.13 -2.30 -8.10
CA CYS A 12 12.24 -1.63 -7.45
C CYS A 12 13.38 -1.25 -8.41
N GLY A 13 13.22 -1.43 -9.72
CA GLY A 13 14.30 -1.18 -10.69
C GLY A 13 15.43 -2.21 -10.58
N ASP A 14 15.12 -3.48 -10.35
CA ASP A 14 16.08 -4.54 -9.99
C ASP A 14 17.18 -4.77 -11.04
N LEU A 15 16.93 -4.43 -12.31
CA LEU A 15 17.94 -4.56 -13.37
C LEU A 15 19.00 -3.45 -13.33
N LEU A 16 18.70 -2.30 -12.76
CA LEU A 16 19.60 -1.14 -12.72
C LEU A 16 20.93 -1.47 -12.02
N PRO A 17 20.94 -1.96 -10.77
CA PRO A 17 22.19 -2.33 -10.12
C PRO A 17 22.89 -3.51 -10.78
N LEU A 18 22.14 -4.49 -11.34
CA LEU A 18 22.71 -5.65 -12.01
C LEU A 18 23.43 -5.28 -13.31
N THR A 19 22.94 -4.29 -14.04
CA THR A 19 23.54 -3.77 -15.27
C THR A 19 24.56 -2.66 -15.02
N LYS A 20 24.71 -2.21 -13.78
CA LYS A 20 25.52 -1.06 -13.38
C LYS A 20 25.10 0.23 -14.10
N THR A 21 23.82 0.34 -14.40
CA THR A 21 23.25 1.57 -14.93
C THR A 21 23.17 2.60 -13.79
N GLU A 22 23.54 3.84 -14.08
CA GLU A 22 23.42 4.93 -13.12
C GLU A 22 21.95 5.21 -12.80
N TYR A 23 21.63 5.36 -11.54
CA TYR A 23 20.29 5.71 -11.03
C TYR A 23 20.39 6.48 -9.72
N VAL A 24 19.29 7.10 -9.33
CA VAL A 24 19.12 7.79 -8.05
C VAL A 24 17.89 7.25 -7.35
N THR A 25 17.87 7.36 -6.02
CA THR A 25 16.72 7.00 -5.18
C THR A 25 16.27 8.18 -4.34
N GLY A 26 15.02 8.16 -3.91
CA GLY A 26 14.46 9.21 -3.08
C GLY A 26 14.21 10.52 -3.82
N SER A 27 14.44 11.65 -3.15
CA SER A 27 14.27 12.97 -3.75
C SER A 27 15.60 13.58 -4.14
N GLU A 28 15.69 14.08 -5.37
CA GLU A 28 16.84 14.85 -5.86
C GLU A 28 16.75 16.31 -5.42
N SER A 29 17.88 17.03 -5.44
CA SER A 29 17.93 18.43 -5.08
C SER A 29 17.61 19.35 -6.27
N GLN A 30 17.18 20.57 -5.97
CA GLN A 30 17.01 21.61 -6.97
C GLN A 30 18.35 22.01 -7.63
N GLU A 31 19.45 21.86 -6.89
CA GLU A 31 20.79 22.13 -7.44
C GLU A 31 21.17 21.13 -8.53
N ASP A 32 20.81 19.85 -8.33
CA ASP A 32 21.11 18.76 -9.27
C ASP A 32 20.24 18.83 -10.52
N THR A 33 18.93 18.96 -10.33
CA THR A 33 17.94 18.82 -11.43
C THR A 33 17.53 20.14 -12.06
N LYS A 34 17.70 21.27 -11.35
CA LYS A 34 17.20 22.61 -11.71
C LYS A 34 15.67 22.70 -11.77
N GLU A 35 14.97 21.73 -11.22
CA GLU A 35 13.51 21.72 -11.18
C GLU A 35 12.97 22.70 -10.12
N LEU A 36 11.98 23.50 -10.50
CA LEU A 36 11.44 24.58 -9.66
C LEU A 36 10.89 24.09 -8.31
N HIS A 37 10.32 22.91 -8.27
CA HIS A 37 9.67 22.34 -7.08
C HIS A 37 10.49 21.23 -6.41
N ALA A 38 11.71 20.97 -6.87
CA ALA A 38 12.61 20.01 -6.21
C ALA A 38 13.01 20.51 -4.82
N ALA A 39 13.32 19.59 -3.93
CA ALA A 39 13.82 19.89 -2.60
C ALA A 39 15.15 20.67 -2.68
N LYS A 40 15.46 21.50 -1.67
CA LYS A 40 16.75 22.22 -1.63
C LYS A 40 17.94 21.27 -1.48
N GLN A 41 17.75 20.17 -0.77
CA GLN A 41 18.74 19.12 -0.56
C GLN A 41 18.17 17.78 -0.97
N SER A 42 19.00 16.95 -1.59
CA SER A 42 18.66 15.58 -1.91
C SER A 42 18.47 14.73 -0.65
N ASN A 43 17.55 13.77 -0.71
CA ASN A 43 17.35 12.79 0.34
C ASN A 43 17.11 11.40 -0.27
N PRO A 44 18.14 10.57 -0.40
CA PRO A 44 18.02 9.23 -0.97
C PRO A 44 17.05 8.29 -0.23
N LEU A 45 16.76 8.59 1.04
CA LEU A 45 15.83 7.80 1.86
C LEU A 45 14.37 8.29 1.77
N ASN A 46 14.10 9.36 1.05
CA ASN A 46 12.75 9.88 0.85
C ASN A 46 12.03 9.10 -0.27
N ASN A 47 11.84 7.81 -0.03
CA ASN A 47 11.13 6.92 -0.94
C ASN A 47 9.65 6.85 -0.59
N GLN A 48 8.84 6.48 -1.59
CA GLN A 48 7.42 6.24 -1.39
C GLN A 48 7.21 5.04 -0.44
N ALA A 49 6.16 5.11 0.38
CA ALA A 49 5.68 3.96 1.12
C ALA A 49 5.36 2.81 0.15
N PHE A 50 5.67 1.58 0.52
CA PHE A 50 5.35 0.42 -0.28
C PHE A 50 4.18 -0.37 0.34
N THR A 51 3.47 -1.11 -0.48
CA THR A 51 2.28 -1.85 -0.09
C THR A 51 2.43 -3.33 -0.42
N VAL A 52 2.30 -4.19 0.58
CA VAL A 52 2.10 -5.63 0.35
C VAL A 52 0.61 -5.86 0.13
N CYS A 53 0.19 -5.98 -1.13
CA CYS A 53 -1.22 -6.17 -1.47
C CYS A 53 -1.69 -7.59 -1.13
N PHE A 54 -2.97 -7.75 -0.81
CA PHE A 54 -3.61 -9.05 -0.67
C PHE A 54 -5.04 -9.03 -1.23
N ALA A 55 -5.52 -10.19 -1.67
CA ALA A 55 -6.90 -10.37 -2.09
C ALA A 55 -7.76 -10.76 -0.87
N MET A 56 -8.93 -10.16 -0.76
CA MET A 56 -9.90 -10.45 0.30
C MET A 56 -11.25 -10.77 -0.35
N GLU A 57 -11.82 -11.90 0.03
CA GLU A 57 -13.15 -12.33 -0.41
C GLU A 57 -14.18 -12.06 0.69
N TYR A 58 -15.38 -11.68 0.29
CA TYR A 58 -16.54 -11.58 1.17
C TYR A 58 -17.57 -12.63 0.78
N ILE A 59 -17.86 -13.55 1.69
CA ILE A 59 -18.85 -14.61 1.54
C ILE A 59 -20.01 -14.32 2.48
N PRO A 60 -21.19 -13.94 1.96
CA PRO A 60 -22.32 -13.57 2.80
C PRO A 60 -22.73 -14.68 3.78
N GLY A 61 -22.84 -14.31 5.05
CA GLY A 61 -23.30 -15.21 6.10
C GLY A 61 -22.25 -16.15 6.70
N GLU A 62 -21.00 -16.06 6.26
CA GLU A 62 -19.88 -16.81 6.83
C GLU A 62 -19.02 -15.93 7.75
N ASP A 63 -18.39 -16.56 8.73
CA ASP A 63 -17.44 -15.92 9.66
C ASP A 63 -16.05 -16.51 9.43
N TRP A 64 -15.15 -15.66 8.89
CA TRP A 64 -13.75 -15.97 8.61
C TRP A 64 -12.80 -15.11 9.44
N THR A 65 -13.24 -14.70 10.63
CA THR A 65 -12.42 -13.93 11.56
C THR A 65 -11.13 -14.69 11.87
N ILE A 66 -9.99 -14.04 11.64
CA ILE A 66 -8.67 -14.60 11.95
C ILE A 66 -8.30 -14.38 13.42
N ASP A 67 -7.34 -15.15 13.92
CA ASP A 67 -6.77 -14.90 15.24
C ASP A 67 -6.07 -13.54 15.29
N LYS A 68 -6.14 -12.90 16.48
CA LYS A 68 -5.50 -11.61 16.69
C LYS A 68 -3.98 -11.69 16.45
N PRO A 69 -3.42 -10.95 15.48
CA PRO A 69 -1.98 -10.94 15.22
C PRO A 69 -1.18 -10.35 16.40
N ASP A 70 0.03 -10.88 16.63
CA ASP A 70 0.91 -10.43 17.72
C ASP A 70 1.19 -8.91 17.67
N ASN A 71 1.36 -8.37 16.47
CA ASN A 71 1.67 -6.95 16.23
C ASN A 71 0.42 -6.05 16.16
N TYR A 72 -0.79 -6.60 16.34
CA TYR A 72 -2.04 -5.83 16.20
C TYR A 72 -2.10 -4.60 17.12
N THR A 73 -1.68 -4.74 18.37
CA THR A 73 -1.76 -3.63 19.34
C THR A 73 -0.89 -2.44 18.90
N PHE A 74 0.26 -2.70 18.29
CA PHE A 74 1.10 -1.66 17.72
C PHE A 74 0.37 -0.95 16.56
N TRP A 75 -0.07 -1.71 15.55
CA TRP A 75 -0.67 -1.15 14.35
C TRP A 75 -2.00 -0.44 14.61
N ALA A 76 -2.83 -0.97 15.51
CA ALA A 76 -4.09 -0.36 15.92
C ALA A 76 -3.93 1.01 16.62
N ASN A 77 -2.72 1.31 17.10
CA ASN A 77 -2.42 2.60 17.75
C ASN A 77 -1.42 3.45 16.96
N TYR A 78 -0.89 2.93 15.86
CA TYR A 78 0.11 3.63 15.07
C TYR A 78 -0.51 4.85 14.37
N ILE A 79 0.15 5.99 14.52
CA ILE A 79 -0.16 7.24 13.82
C ILE A 79 1.06 7.59 12.96
N PRO A 80 0.92 7.65 11.63
CA PRO A 80 2.02 8.03 10.75
C PRO A 80 2.56 9.43 11.08
N ASN A 81 3.87 9.52 11.29
CA ASN A 81 4.55 10.79 11.55
C ASN A 81 4.98 11.44 10.24
N LEU A 82 4.06 12.12 9.58
CA LEU A 82 4.25 12.75 8.27
C LEU A 82 4.05 14.26 8.33
N THR A 83 4.51 14.94 7.29
CA THR A 83 4.27 16.38 7.07
C THR A 83 3.67 16.57 5.66
N PRO A 84 2.42 17.05 5.54
CA PRO A 84 1.47 17.39 6.63
C PRO A 84 1.05 16.17 7.45
N ALA A 85 0.55 16.42 8.65
CA ALA A 85 0.20 15.36 9.59
C ALA A 85 -0.88 14.41 9.04
N TRP A 86 -0.70 13.12 9.27
CA TRP A 86 -1.74 12.13 8.99
C TRP A 86 -2.97 12.37 9.90
N PRO A 87 -4.21 12.18 9.41
CA PRO A 87 -5.42 12.59 10.12
C PRO A 87 -5.84 11.70 11.30
N GLY A 88 -4.96 10.89 11.85
CA GLY A 88 -5.23 10.04 13.01
C GLY A 88 -4.51 8.71 12.96
N LYS A 89 -5.13 7.64 13.44
CA LYS A 89 -4.56 6.30 13.38
C LYS A 89 -4.54 5.77 11.94
N LEU A 90 -3.52 4.99 11.60
CA LEU A 90 -3.41 4.36 10.28
C LEU A 90 -4.59 3.40 10.02
N LEU A 91 -4.88 2.51 10.97
CA LEU A 91 -6.05 1.64 10.90
C LEU A 91 -7.31 2.44 11.27
N SER A 92 -7.86 3.12 10.28
CA SER A 92 -9.11 3.88 10.36
C SER A 92 -9.70 4.06 8.97
N MET A 93 -10.98 4.40 8.87
CA MET A 93 -11.59 4.75 7.58
C MET A 93 -11.33 6.22 7.19
N THR A 94 -10.46 6.93 7.91
CA THR A 94 -10.09 8.30 7.60
C THR A 94 -8.65 8.34 7.09
N TYR A 95 -8.45 8.96 5.94
CA TYR A 95 -7.15 9.08 5.27
C TYR A 95 -7.01 10.46 4.61
N PRO A 96 -5.79 10.93 4.30
CA PRO A 96 -5.63 12.20 3.59
C PRO A 96 -5.98 12.05 2.11
N THR A 97 -6.76 12.99 1.58
CA THR A 97 -7.00 13.07 0.13
C THR A 97 -5.69 13.41 -0.59
N PRO A 98 -5.22 12.62 -1.56
CA PRO A 98 -3.89 12.85 -2.17
C PRO A 98 -3.68 14.24 -2.76
N SER A 99 -4.72 14.83 -3.38
CA SER A 99 -4.62 16.13 -4.04
C SER A 99 -4.69 17.34 -3.10
N THR A 100 -5.32 17.20 -1.93
CA THR A 100 -5.59 18.33 -1.02
C THR A 100 -4.99 18.15 0.36
N LEU A 101 -4.57 16.93 0.69
CA LEU A 101 -4.07 16.48 2.01
C LEU A 101 -5.08 16.69 3.15
N LYS A 102 -6.33 16.99 2.82
CA LYS A 102 -7.41 17.10 3.81
C LYS A 102 -7.94 15.73 4.20
N PRO A 103 -8.40 15.55 5.45
CA PRO A 103 -9.05 14.31 5.85
C PRO A 103 -10.23 13.98 4.95
N ASN A 104 -10.29 12.73 4.50
CA ASN A 104 -11.42 12.13 3.80
C ASN A 104 -11.87 10.89 4.55
N HIS A 105 -13.15 10.58 4.51
CA HIS A 105 -13.73 9.41 5.16
C HIS A 105 -14.26 8.44 4.10
N ALA A 106 -13.80 7.21 4.18
CA ALA A 106 -14.27 6.11 3.33
C ALA A 106 -15.10 5.11 4.14
N VAL A 107 -15.65 4.14 3.44
CA VAL A 107 -16.31 2.96 4.01
C VAL A 107 -15.72 1.69 3.38
N CYS A 108 -15.98 0.54 4.00
CA CYS A 108 -15.71 -0.76 3.41
C CYS A 108 -17.02 -1.57 3.49
N ILE A 109 -17.80 -1.53 2.41
CA ILE A 109 -19.13 -2.16 2.33
C ILE A 109 -19.08 -3.19 1.21
N PRO A 110 -18.98 -4.50 1.55
CA PRO A 110 -18.80 -5.56 0.56
C PRO A 110 -20.10 -6.04 -0.10
N ASP A 111 -21.24 -5.85 0.53
CA ASP A 111 -22.55 -6.36 0.07
C ASP A 111 -23.22 -5.51 -1.03
N GLY A 112 -22.55 -4.45 -1.48
CA GLY A 112 -23.06 -3.56 -2.52
C GLY A 112 -24.11 -2.56 -2.03
N THR A 113 -24.35 -2.42 -0.73
CA THR A 113 -25.23 -1.37 -0.18
C THR A 113 -24.82 -0.01 -0.72
N PRO A 114 -25.74 0.77 -1.33
CA PRO A 114 -25.44 2.08 -1.88
C PRO A 114 -24.92 3.05 -0.81
N THR A 115 -23.92 3.85 -1.19
CA THR A 115 -23.32 4.87 -0.32
C THR A 115 -22.78 6.03 -1.17
N ASP A 116 -22.90 7.26 -0.65
CA ASP A 116 -22.25 8.44 -1.25
C ASP A 116 -20.77 8.56 -0.85
N ALA A 117 -20.33 7.79 0.17
CA ALA A 117 -18.94 7.76 0.58
C ALA A 117 -18.10 6.91 -0.38
N PHE A 118 -16.81 7.24 -0.46
CA PHE A 118 -15.86 6.40 -1.18
C PHE A 118 -15.77 5.02 -0.53
N ASN A 119 -16.04 3.97 -1.32
CA ASN A 119 -16.07 2.60 -0.82
C ASN A 119 -14.80 1.85 -1.25
N PHE A 120 -13.92 1.54 -0.30
CA PHE A 120 -12.68 0.82 -0.56
C PHE A 120 -12.91 -0.57 -1.16
N TRP A 121 -13.96 -1.27 -0.76
CA TRP A 121 -14.30 -2.56 -1.34
C TRP A 121 -14.53 -2.47 -2.85
N MET A 122 -15.33 -1.50 -3.27
CA MET A 122 -15.70 -1.30 -4.68
C MET A 122 -14.55 -0.75 -5.52
N TYR A 123 -13.64 0.00 -4.91
CA TYR A 123 -12.55 0.69 -5.61
C TYR A 123 -11.61 -0.25 -6.36
N ARG A 124 -11.32 -1.42 -5.79
CA ARG A 124 -10.43 -2.42 -6.38
C ARG A 124 -11.08 -3.81 -6.40
N ARG A 125 -12.41 -3.89 -6.53
CA ARG A 125 -13.10 -5.16 -6.67
C ARG A 125 -12.68 -5.82 -7.99
N ILE A 126 -12.05 -7.00 -7.91
CA ILE A 126 -11.54 -7.76 -9.04
C ILE A 126 -12.50 -8.87 -9.49
N ILE A 127 -13.36 -9.34 -8.57
CA ILE A 127 -14.43 -10.30 -8.88
C ILE A 127 -15.73 -9.74 -8.28
N ASP A 128 -16.75 -9.58 -9.13
CA ASP A 128 -18.13 -9.44 -8.72
C ASP A 128 -18.85 -10.75 -9.04
N GLN A 129 -19.23 -11.51 -8.01
CA GLN A 129 -19.89 -12.80 -8.19
C GLN A 129 -21.15 -12.74 -9.09
N HIS A 130 -21.86 -11.59 -9.08
CA HIS A 130 -23.06 -11.40 -9.87
C HIS A 130 -22.83 -11.28 -11.39
N ASN A 131 -21.57 -11.11 -11.82
CA ASN A 131 -21.19 -11.08 -13.24
C ASN A 131 -20.93 -12.47 -13.81
N PHE A 132 -21.09 -13.51 -13.01
CA PHE A 132 -20.81 -14.90 -13.40
C PHE A 132 -22.06 -15.76 -13.28
N LEU A 133 -22.01 -16.95 -13.83
CA LEU A 133 -23.10 -17.94 -13.66
C LEU A 133 -23.23 -18.28 -12.16
N PRO A 134 -24.46 -18.58 -11.69
CA PRO A 134 -24.66 -19.01 -10.31
C PRO A 134 -23.67 -20.11 -9.90
N ASP A 135 -23.22 -20.06 -8.66
CA ASP A 135 -22.28 -21.03 -8.05
C ASP A 135 -20.85 -21.06 -8.65
N THR A 136 -20.51 -20.12 -9.55
CA THR A 136 -19.13 -19.99 -10.06
C THR A 136 -18.18 -19.45 -8.96
N TYR A 137 -18.63 -18.46 -8.19
CA TYR A 137 -17.92 -17.90 -7.04
C TYR A 137 -18.86 -17.82 -5.84
N GLN A 138 -18.33 -18.11 -4.65
CA GLN A 138 -19.09 -18.05 -3.41
C GLN A 138 -19.26 -16.62 -2.91
N GLY A 139 -18.30 -15.76 -3.25
CA GLY A 139 -18.26 -14.36 -2.86
C GLY A 139 -17.63 -13.45 -3.91
N SER A 140 -17.67 -12.17 -3.62
CA SER A 140 -16.96 -11.15 -4.40
C SER A 140 -15.58 -10.93 -3.80
N THR A 141 -14.57 -10.58 -4.64
CA THR A 141 -13.20 -10.40 -4.21
C THR A 141 -12.72 -8.99 -4.52
N THR A 142 -12.08 -8.35 -3.54
CA THR A 142 -11.37 -7.09 -3.71
C THR A 142 -9.87 -7.25 -3.50
N LEU A 143 -9.08 -6.42 -4.18
CA LEU A 143 -7.64 -6.28 -3.90
C LEU A 143 -7.46 -5.18 -2.85
N VAL A 144 -6.93 -5.55 -1.70
CA VAL A 144 -6.58 -4.60 -0.64
C VAL A 144 -5.23 -3.97 -0.98
N ASN A 145 -5.31 -2.75 -1.48
CA ASN A 145 -4.21 -1.82 -1.76
C ASN A 145 -4.76 -0.43 -1.43
N TRP A 146 -4.75 -0.10 -0.16
CA TRP A 146 -5.39 1.07 0.41
C TRP A 146 -4.38 1.87 1.26
N PRO A 147 -4.65 3.15 1.57
CA PRO A 147 -3.76 3.93 2.44
C PRO A 147 -3.48 3.28 3.80
N GLN A 148 -4.38 2.41 4.28
CA GLN A 148 -4.26 1.72 5.56
C GLN A 148 -3.20 0.61 5.59
N ASN A 149 -2.79 0.09 4.44
CA ASN A 149 -1.72 -0.90 4.34
C ASN A 149 -0.45 -0.40 3.64
N ASP A 150 -0.33 0.91 3.42
CA ASP A 150 0.93 1.52 3.01
C ASP A 150 1.92 1.49 4.17
N TYR A 151 3.05 0.82 3.95
CA TYR A 151 4.10 0.70 4.97
C TYR A 151 5.07 1.88 4.90
N MET A 152 5.18 2.62 6.01
CA MET A 152 5.90 3.89 6.09
C MET A 152 7.11 3.86 7.05
N LEU A 153 7.45 2.68 7.64
CA LEU A 153 8.46 2.58 8.69
C LEU A 153 9.85 2.18 8.19
N GLY A 154 10.05 2.09 6.88
CA GLY A 154 11.35 1.77 6.33
C GLY A 154 11.36 1.66 4.81
N ASN A 155 12.57 1.53 4.30
CA ASN A 155 12.89 1.46 2.88
C ASN A 155 13.31 0.04 2.51
N ILE A 156 12.99 -0.39 1.29
CA ILE A 156 13.38 -1.69 0.73
C ILE A 156 14.32 -1.56 -0.48
N ILE A 157 14.70 -0.34 -0.86
CA ILE A 157 15.59 -0.07 -2.00
C ILE A 157 17.00 0.22 -1.48
N ASP A 158 18.01 -0.41 -2.06
CA ASP A 158 19.43 -0.25 -1.71
C ASP A 158 19.73 -0.47 -0.20
N VAL A 159 19.05 -1.41 0.40
CA VAL A 159 19.26 -1.80 1.80
C VAL A 159 19.80 -3.23 1.88
N PRO A 160 20.51 -3.60 2.97
CA PRO A 160 20.93 -4.98 3.19
C PRO A 160 19.74 -5.93 3.26
N GLU A 161 19.94 -7.18 2.84
CA GLU A 161 18.89 -8.21 2.77
C GLU A 161 18.14 -8.40 4.11
N ASN A 162 18.83 -8.32 5.23
CA ASN A 162 18.20 -8.43 6.55
C ASN A 162 17.26 -7.24 6.87
N GLU A 163 17.60 -6.03 6.42
CA GLU A 163 16.72 -4.87 6.57
C GLU A 163 15.54 -4.94 5.59
N PHE A 164 15.78 -5.35 4.34
CA PHE A 164 14.73 -5.62 3.37
C PHE A 164 13.69 -6.59 3.94
N GLN A 165 14.13 -7.76 4.39
CA GLN A 165 13.24 -8.81 4.93
C GLN A 165 12.48 -8.32 6.17
N LYS A 166 13.14 -7.59 7.07
CA LYS A 166 12.50 -6.98 8.25
C LYS A 166 11.35 -6.05 7.88
N HIS A 167 11.53 -5.18 6.87
CA HIS A 167 10.48 -4.25 6.46
C HIS A 167 9.36 -4.95 5.70
N VAL A 168 9.67 -5.95 4.88
CA VAL A 168 8.65 -6.78 4.21
C VAL A 168 7.81 -7.56 5.22
N ASP A 169 8.43 -8.15 6.22
CA ASP A 169 7.69 -8.90 7.27
C ASP A 169 6.85 -7.98 8.15
N ALA A 170 7.33 -6.77 8.44
CA ALA A 170 6.54 -5.77 9.14
C ALA A 170 5.35 -5.26 8.32
N ALA A 171 5.50 -5.12 7.00
CA ALA A 171 4.39 -4.78 6.10
C ALA A 171 3.35 -5.90 6.01
N LYS A 172 3.77 -7.17 6.00
CA LYS A 172 2.85 -8.33 6.10
C LYS A 172 2.10 -8.33 7.44
N ALA A 173 2.78 -8.01 8.54
CA ALA A 173 2.15 -7.90 9.87
C ALA A 173 1.14 -6.75 9.94
N LEU A 174 1.38 -5.64 9.24
CA LEU A 174 0.39 -4.56 9.04
C LEU A 174 -0.85 -5.09 8.32
N ASN A 175 -0.68 -5.87 7.24
CA ASN A 175 -1.79 -6.43 6.49
C ASN A 175 -2.66 -7.39 7.32
N LEU A 176 -2.03 -8.28 8.08
CA LEU A 176 -2.77 -9.15 8.99
C LEU A 176 -3.51 -8.35 10.06
N SER A 177 -2.89 -7.26 10.54
CA SER A 177 -3.53 -6.37 11.52
C SER A 177 -4.70 -5.59 10.91
N LEU A 178 -4.59 -5.17 9.64
CA LEU A 178 -5.69 -4.55 8.91
C LEU A 178 -6.84 -5.55 8.70
N LEU A 179 -6.54 -6.78 8.26
CA LEU A 179 -7.56 -7.82 8.09
C LEU A 179 -8.29 -8.14 9.39
N TYR A 180 -7.57 -8.23 10.52
CA TYR A 180 -8.18 -8.46 11.83
C TYR A 180 -9.01 -7.24 12.30
N TRP A 181 -8.63 -6.03 11.90
CA TRP A 181 -9.32 -4.80 12.27
C TRP A 181 -10.63 -4.60 11.51
N LEU A 182 -10.70 -5.04 10.24
CA LEU A 182 -11.91 -5.01 9.40
C LEU A 182 -13.00 -5.94 9.90
#